data_ae083e9032835052aab50ea8f8365734
#
_entry.id   ae083e9032835052aab50ea8f8365734
#
_cell.length_a   1.000
_cell.length_b   1.000
_cell.length_c   1.000
_cell.angle_alpha   90.00
_cell.angle_beta   90.00
_cell.angle_gamma   90.00
#
_symmetry.space_group_name_H-M   'P 1'
#
loop_
_entity.id
_entity.type
_entity.pdbx_description
1 polymer ?
#
loop_
_entity_poly.entity_id
_entity_poly.type
_entity_poly.pdbx_seq_one_letter_code
_entity_poly.pdbx_strand_id
1 'polypeptide(L)'
;MRLGDGATRFTTDLDIARASAIDDFSEQLAGSLAAGWEGFTGALVEERQAHPKGVPSQYVMQPFSVKPLYNGKPWVTVDLEVGHNEIGDADEPDFVSPEDANAVLENLGFPPLGPIPVMALRHQIAQKLHAVSAPSSMRAHDLIDLQLLDKAYEGDYSDVRETCMRLFAYRKMQAWPPTIAGGAEWETAYADQLPSGDLILNVSDAISWANSLIGRIDAAR
;
A
#
# COMPACT_ATOMS: atom_id res chain seq x y z
N MET A 1 2.77 3.25 7.42
CA MET A 1 2.01 2.07 7.83
C MET A 1 2.63 1.52 9.11
N ARG A 2 1.92 1.52 10.24
CA ARG A 2 2.39 0.94 11.50
C ARG A 2 1.77 -0.44 11.65
N LEU A 3 2.59 -1.46 11.59
CA LEU A 3 2.19 -2.85 11.76
C LEU A 3 2.87 -3.36 13.03
N GLY A 4 2.21 -3.31 14.18
CA GLY A 4 2.69 -3.87 15.46
C GLY A 4 4.05 -3.33 15.93
N ASP A 5 4.42 -3.57 17.16
CA ASP A 5 5.74 -3.43 17.84
C ASP A 5 6.76 -2.35 17.41
N GLY A 6 6.30 -1.21 16.89
CA GLY A 6 7.15 -0.03 16.71
C GLY A 6 8.00 0.02 15.42
N ALA A 7 8.04 -1.01 14.59
CA ALA A 7 8.67 -0.91 13.27
C ALA A 7 7.78 -0.14 12.31
N THR A 8 8.24 1.03 11.85
CA THR A 8 7.47 1.89 10.95
C THR A 8 8.36 2.32 9.79
N ARG A 9 7.91 2.11 8.57
CA ARG A 9 8.52 2.73 7.39
C ARG A 9 7.73 3.99 7.02
N PHE A 10 8.42 5.08 6.78
CA PHE A 10 7.80 6.30 6.27
C PHE A 10 7.39 6.10 4.81
N THR A 11 6.20 6.59 4.46
CA THR A 11 5.75 6.76 3.08
C THR A 11 5.48 8.23 2.82
N THR A 12 5.69 8.67 1.59
CA THR A 12 5.47 10.06 1.14
C THR A 12 4.18 10.23 0.36
N ASP A 13 3.59 9.13 -0.04
CA ASP A 13 2.41 9.02 -0.87
C ASP A 13 1.33 8.16 -0.20
N LEU A 14 0.12 8.35 -0.63
CA LEU A 14 -1.05 7.58 -0.19
C LEU A 14 -1.64 6.85 -1.40
N ASP A 15 -1.52 5.52 -1.39
CA ASP A 15 -2.11 4.65 -2.40
C ASP A 15 -3.51 4.21 -1.99
N ILE A 16 -4.48 4.38 -2.88
CA ILE A 16 -5.88 3.97 -2.67
C ILE A 16 -6.35 3.08 -3.81
N ALA A 17 -7.03 1.98 -3.50
CA ALA A 17 -7.87 1.25 -4.42
C ALA A 17 -9.33 1.70 -4.26
N ARG A 18 -10.05 1.86 -5.37
CA ARG A 18 -11.46 2.29 -5.38
C ARG A 18 -12.37 1.25 -6.00
N ALA A 19 -13.57 1.10 -5.46
CA ALA A 19 -14.62 0.26 -6.02
C ALA A 19 -15.49 1.03 -7.05
N SER A 20 -15.65 2.36 -6.89
CA SER A 20 -16.47 3.22 -7.77
C SER A 20 -15.72 3.70 -9.01
N ALA A 21 -16.40 4.35 -9.95
CA ALA A 21 -15.78 5.07 -11.07
C ALA A 21 -14.87 6.19 -10.56
N ILE A 22 -13.82 6.53 -11.33
CA ILE A 22 -12.85 7.55 -10.87
C ILE A 22 -13.50 8.93 -10.71
N ASP A 23 -14.42 9.28 -11.59
CA ASP A 23 -15.12 10.57 -11.53
C ASP A 23 -16.00 10.67 -10.27
N ASP A 24 -16.76 9.61 -9.95
CA ASP A 24 -17.58 9.54 -8.74
C ASP A 24 -16.73 9.62 -7.47
N PHE A 25 -15.59 8.93 -7.45
CA PHE A 25 -14.64 8.97 -6.34
C PHE A 25 -14.07 10.39 -6.15
N SER A 26 -13.60 11.01 -7.24
CA SER A 26 -12.99 12.34 -7.17
C SER A 26 -13.99 13.41 -6.76
N GLU A 27 -15.24 13.34 -7.24
CA GLU A 27 -16.33 14.23 -6.85
C GLU A 27 -16.67 14.09 -5.36
N GLN A 28 -16.82 12.86 -4.86
CA GLN A 28 -17.09 12.59 -3.45
C GLN A 28 -15.96 13.06 -2.54
N LEU A 29 -14.70 12.79 -2.91
CA LEU A 29 -13.53 13.23 -2.14
C LEU A 29 -13.42 14.74 -2.13
N ALA A 30 -13.59 15.41 -3.28
CA ALA A 30 -13.57 16.87 -3.38
C ALA A 30 -14.69 17.49 -2.53
N GLY A 31 -15.89 16.91 -2.56
CA GLY A 31 -17.01 17.34 -1.72
C GLY A 31 -16.72 17.19 -0.23
N SER A 32 -16.14 16.08 0.18
CA SER A 32 -15.74 15.84 1.58
C SER A 32 -14.65 16.80 2.05
N LEU A 33 -13.64 17.07 1.22
CA LEU A 33 -12.58 18.04 1.50
C LEU A 33 -13.13 19.46 1.64
N ALA A 34 -14.10 19.85 0.78
CA ALA A 34 -14.74 21.15 0.83
C ALA A 34 -15.66 21.32 2.05
N ALA A 35 -16.40 20.26 2.43
CA ALA A 35 -17.22 20.24 3.64
C ALA A 35 -16.37 20.40 4.91
N GLY A 36 -15.19 19.80 4.93
CA GLY A 36 -14.20 19.96 5.98
C GLY A 36 -14.48 19.19 7.27
N TRP A 37 -13.54 19.27 8.21
CA TRP A 37 -13.61 18.67 9.53
C TRP A 37 -12.75 19.47 10.52
N GLU A 38 -13.31 19.88 11.64
CA GLU A 38 -12.59 20.52 12.77
C GLU A 38 -11.65 21.68 12.35
N GLY A 39 -12.09 22.54 11.42
CA GLY A 39 -11.31 23.66 10.90
C GLY A 39 -10.38 23.28 9.73
N PHE A 40 -10.29 22.02 9.39
CA PHE A 40 -9.67 21.57 8.15
C PHE A 40 -10.67 21.62 6.99
N THR A 41 -10.24 22.16 5.88
CA THR A 41 -10.88 22.05 4.57
C THR A 41 -9.81 21.68 3.56
N GLY A 42 -10.15 21.44 2.31
CA GLY A 42 -9.15 21.12 1.32
C GLY A 42 -9.66 21.20 -0.11
N ALA A 43 -8.74 21.07 -1.04
CA ALA A 43 -9.00 20.94 -2.46
C ALA A 43 -8.31 19.70 -3.00
N LEU A 44 -8.98 19.02 -3.92
CA LEU A 44 -8.42 17.93 -4.73
C LEU A 44 -7.99 18.51 -6.07
N VAL A 45 -6.76 18.25 -6.49
CA VAL A 45 -6.23 18.64 -7.79
C VAL A 45 -5.84 17.39 -8.53
N GLU A 46 -6.47 17.16 -9.68
CA GLU A 46 -6.09 16.06 -10.56
C GLU A 46 -4.76 16.38 -11.24
N GLU A 47 -3.83 15.45 -11.17
CA GLU A 47 -2.51 15.55 -11.77
C GLU A 47 -2.46 14.74 -13.08
N ARG A 48 -1.45 15.01 -13.88
CA ARG A 48 -1.29 14.34 -15.15
C ARG A 48 -0.93 12.86 -14.94
N GLN A 49 -1.78 11.96 -15.43
CA GLN A 49 -1.53 10.53 -15.41
C GLN A 49 -0.27 10.17 -16.23
N ALA A 50 0.56 9.27 -15.70
CA ALA A 50 1.67 8.71 -16.45
C ALA A 50 1.17 7.85 -17.63
N HIS A 51 1.99 7.76 -18.68
CA HIS A 51 1.69 6.92 -19.85
C HIS A 51 2.87 5.97 -20.12
N PRO A 52 3.11 4.98 -19.25
CA PRO A 52 4.19 4.02 -19.46
C PRO A 52 3.94 3.20 -20.71
N LYS A 53 4.99 3.02 -21.51
CA LYS A 53 4.89 2.32 -22.78
C LYS A 53 4.44 0.87 -22.59
N GLY A 54 3.38 0.48 -23.28
CA GLY A 54 2.86 -0.89 -23.24
C GLY A 54 1.91 -1.19 -22.06
N VAL A 55 1.62 -0.22 -21.21
CA VAL A 55 0.64 -0.36 -20.13
C VAL A 55 -0.66 0.34 -20.55
N PRO A 56 -1.79 -0.37 -20.62
CA PRO A 56 -3.09 0.26 -20.87
C PRO A 56 -3.39 1.31 -19.78
N SER A 57 -3.97 2.45 -20.17
CA SER A 57 -4.24 3.57 -19.24
C SER A 57 -5.12 3.17 -18.05
N GLN A 58 -6.00 2.22 -18.23
CA GLN A 58 -6.86 1.69 -17.16
C GLN A 58 -6.10 0.98 -16.02
N TYR A 59 -4.85 0.57 -16.26
CA TYR A 59 -3.98 -0.06 -15.25
C TYR A 59 -2.96 0.93 -14.65
N VAL A 60 -3.00 2.17 -15.08
CA VAL A 60 -2.15 3.24 -14.53
C VAL A 60 -2.94 3.98 -13.47
N MET A 61 -2.35 4.16 -12.31
CA MET A 61 -2.97 4.92 -11.23
C MET A 61 -3.19 6.37 -11.64
N GLN A 62 -4.29 6.97 -11.19
CA GLN A 62 -4.56 8.38 -11.39
C GLN A 62 -3.98 9.17 -10.22
N PRO A 63 -2.98 10.02 -10.43
CA PRO A 63 -2.43 10.85 -9.37
C PRO A 63 -3.30 12.08 -9.12
N PHE A 64 -3.36 12.46 -7.84
CA PHE A 64 -3.97 13.68 -7.35
C PHE A 64 -3.06 14.35 -6.31
N SER A 65 -3.18 15.67 -6.17
CA SER A 65 -2.67 16.39 -5.03
C SER A 65 -3.83 16.80 -4.12
N VAL A 66 -3.82 16.34 -2.88
CA VAL A 66 -4.73 16.85 -1.84
C VAL A 66 -4.05 18.02 -1.15
N LYS A 67 -4.72 19.19 -1.14
CA LYS A 67 -4.22 20.45 -0.58
C LYS A 67 -5.04 20.89 0.63
N PRO A 68 -4.75 20.38 1.84
CA PRO A 68 -5.47 20.75 3.05
C PRO A 68 -5.16 22.18 3.46
N LEU A 69 -6.18 22.83 4.02
CA LEU A 69 -6.10 24.12 4.69
C LEU A 69 -6.52 23.92 6.15
N TYR A 70 -5.86 24.58 7.08
CA TYR A 70 -6.32 24.67 8.47
C TYR A 70 -6.66 26.10 8.80
N ASN A 71 -7.90 26.36 9.21
CA ASN A 71 -8.46 27.71 9.43
C ASN A 71 -8.15 28.68 8.25
N GLY A 72 -8.32 28.20 7.02
CA GLY A 72 -8.11 28.94 5.79
C GLY A 72 -6.66 29.17 5.39
N LYS A 73 -5.68 28.60 6.10
CA LYS A 73 -4.26 28.71 5.77
C LYS A 73 -3.73 27.39 5.18
N PRO A 74 -2.93 27.43 4.11
CA PRO A 74 -2.29 26.23 3.57
C PRO A 74 -1.50 25.50 4.65
N TRP A 75 -1.66 24.16 4.70
CA TRP A 75 -0.97 23.32 5.68
C TRP A 75 0.10 22.43 5.03
N VAL A 76 -0.33 21.46 4.26
CA VAL A 76 0.56 20.48 3.61
C VAL A 76 -0.02 20.10 2.24
N THR A 77 0.77 19.56 1.35
CA THR A 77 0.26 18.84 0.17
C THR A 77 0.49 17.36 0.38
N VAL A 78 -0.53 16.55 0.11
CA VAL A 78 -0.46 15.10 0.18
C VAL A 78 -0.62 14.54 -1.22
N ASP A 79 0.37 13.77 -1.68
CA ASP A 79 0.30 13.07 -2.95
C ASP A 79 -0.57 11.82 -2.77
N LEU A 80 -1.55 11.66 -3.66
CA LEU A 80 -2.53 10.60 -3.63
C LEU A 80 -2.53 9.88 -4.98
N GLU A 81 -2.29 8.57 -4.99
CA GLU A 81 -2.42 7.74 -6.17
C GLU A 81 -3.64 6.83 -6.06
N VAL A 82 -4.53 6.93 -7.05
CA VAL A 82 -5.81 6.21 -7.04
C VAL A 82 -5.80 5.13 -8.10
N GLY A 83 -5.73 3.88 -7.67
CA GLY A 83 -5.85 2.69 -8.49
C GLY A 83 -7.31 2.26 -8.70
N HIS A 84 -7.50 1.31 -9.58
CA HIS A 84 -8.78 0.65 -9.78
C HIS A 84 -8.84 -0.67 -9.01
N ASN A 85 -10.03 -1.21 -8.86
CA ASN A 85 -10.27 -2.53 -8.28
C ASN A 85 -9.85 -3.61 -9.28
N GLU A 86 -8.71 -4.27 -9.04
CA GLU A 86 -8.14 -5.25 -9.98
C GLU A 86 -8.79 -6.62 -9.86
N ILE A 87 -8.95 -7.12 -8.65
CA ILE A 87 -9.43 -8.47 -8.36
C ILE A 87 -10.45 -8.51 -7.21
N GLY A 88 -11.09 -7.39 -6.91
CA GLY A 88 -11.97 -7.23 -5.75
C GLY A 88 -11.25 -6.71 -4.51
N ASP A 89 -10.03 -6.17 -4.66
CA ASP A 89 -9.20 -5.69 -3.56
C ASP A 89 -9.74 -4.43 -2.85
N ALA A 90 -10.68 -3.73 -3.49
CA ALA A 90 -11.39 -2.59 -2.91
C ALA A 90 -12.79 -2.93 -2.38
N ASP A 91 -13.31 -4.15 -2.62
CA ASP A 91 -14.70 -4.50 -2.27
C ASP A 91 -14.84 -4.95 -0.81
N GLU A 92 -13.79 -5.53 -0.25
CA GLU A 92 -13.78 -6.07 1.12
C GLU A 92 -12.58 -5.53 1.91
N PRO A 93 -12.60 -4.26 2.33
CA PRO A 93 -11.51 -3.69 3.11
C PRO A 93 -11.52 -4.24 4.55
N ASP A 94 -10.34 -4.33 5.15
CA ASP A 94 -10.20 -4.43 6.59
C ASP A 94 -10.43 -3.05 7.22
N PHE A 95 -10.89 -3.01 8.48
CA PHE A 95 -11.08 -1.77 9.21
C PHE A 95 -10.11 -1.69 10.38
N VAL A 96 -9.28 -0.65 10.40
CA VAL A 96 -8.25 -0.45 11.42
C VAL A 96 -8.53 0.81 12.22
N SER A 97 -8.54 0.70 13.54
CA SER A 97 -8.60 1.86 14.43
C SER A 97 -7.23 2.55 14.46
N PRO A 98 -7.12 3.84 14.11
CA PRO A 98 -5.86 4.56 14.09
C PRO A 98 -5.48 5.06 15.50
N GLU A 99 -5.20 4.16 16.44
CA GLU A 99 -5.02 4.47 17.86
C GLU A 99 -3.93 5.51 18.12
N ASP A 100 -2.79 5.42 17.41
CA ASP A 100 -1.71 6.39 17.57
C ASP A 100 -2.09 7.78 17.06
N ALA A 101 -2.80 7.84 15.92
CA ALA A 101 -3.31 9.10 15.40
C ALA A 101 -4.35 9.69 16.34
N ASN A 102 -5.22 8.84 16.90
CA ASN A 102 -6.23 9.25 17.87
C ASN A 102 -5.60 9.79 19.16
N ALA A 103 -4.54 9.18 19.66
CA ALA A 103 -3.80 9.70 20.83
C ALA A 103 -3.21 11.11 20.55
N VAL A 104 -2.69 11.35 19.35
CA VAL A 104 -2.19 12.67 18.95
C VAL A 104 -3.34 13.67 18.82
N LEU A 105 -4.45 13.29 18.18
CA LEU A 105 -5.62 14.15 17.99
C LEU A 105 -6.24 14.55 19.33
N GLU A 106 -6.39 13.61 20.26
CA GLU A 106 -6.90 13.87 21.60
C GLU A 106 -6.02 14.87 22.38
N ASN A 107 -4.69 14.71 22.31
CA ASN A 107 -3.74 15.65 22.91
C ASN A 107 -3.83 17.08 22.32
N LEU A 108 -4.28 17.18 21.07
CA LEU A 108 -4.51 18.46 20.39
C LEU A 108 -5.94 19.00 20.58
N GLY A 109 -6.80 18.26 21.27
CA GLY A 109 -8.20 18.63 21.51
C GLY A 109 -9.16 18.33 20.35
N PHE A 110 -8.76 17.47 19.40
CA PHE A 110 -9.61 17.00 18.32
C PHE A 110 -10.36 15.72 18.71
N PRO A 111 -11.55 15.47 18.12
CA PRO A 111 -12.24 14.20 18.31
C PRO A 111 -11.46 13.04 17.64
N PRO A 112 -11.61 11.81 18.15
CA PRO A 112 -10.95 10.64 17.55
C PRO A 112 -11.55 10.33 16.16
N LEU A 113 -10.72 9.78 15.30
CA LEU A 113 -11.16 9.20 14.02
C LEU A 113 -11.83 7.84 14.27
N GLY A 114 -12.85 7.54 13.48
CA GLY A 114 -13.41 6.19 13.41
C GLY A 114 -12.47 5.20 12.73
N PRO A 115 -12.88 3.91 12.64
CA PRO A 115 -12.13 2.91 11.91
C PRO A 115 -11.92 3.33 10.44
N ILE A 116 -10.69 3.16 9.95
CA ILE A 116 -10.28 3.53 8.59
C ILE A 116 -10.27 2.27 7.73
N PRO A 117 -10.92 2.27 6.55
CA PRO A 117 -10.82 1.16 5.61
C PRO A 117 -9.39 1.08 5.06
N VAL A 118 -8.80 -0.10 5.12
CA VAL A 118 -7.48 -0.40 4.55
C VAL A 118 -7.58 -1.63 3.67
N MET A 119 -6.73 -1.73 2.66
CA MET A 119 -6.66 -2.93 1.84
C MET A 119 -6.35 -4.14 2.71
N ALA A 120 -7.12 -5.22 2.58
CA ALA A 120 -6.92 -6.44 3.35
C ALA A 120 -5.50 -7.00 3.17
N LEU A 121 -4.91 -7.52 4.26
CA LEU A 121 -3.51 -7.96 4.28
C LEU A 121 -3.19 -8.98 3.18
N ARG A 122 -4.12 -9.90 2.86
CA ARG A 122 -3.95 -10.86 1.76
C ARG A 122 -3.68 -10.19 0.41
N HIS A 123 -4.34 -9.07 0.13
CA HIS A 123 -4.14 -8.30 -1.10
C HIS A 123 -2.82 -7.53 -1.07
N GLN A 124 -2.47 -6.92 0.08
CA GLN A 124 -1.19 -6.23 0.24
C GLN A 124 -0.02 -7.20 0.03
N ILE A 125 -0.06 -8.39 0.62
CA ILE A 125 0.97 -9.44 0.45
C ILE A 125 1.06 -9.83 -1.04
N ALA A 126 -0.06 -10.11 -1.69
CA ALA A 126 -0.08 -10.53 -3.09
C ALA A 126 0.50 -9.43 -4.02
N GLN A 127 0.13 -8.16 -3.80
CA GLN A 127 0.65 -7.03 -4.58
C GLN A 127 2.16 -6.84 -4.39
N LYS A 128 2.65 -6.95 -3.16
CA LYS A 128 4.08 -6.84 -2.85
C LYS A 128 4.88 -8.00 -3.45
N LEU A 129 4.38 -9.23 -3.33
CA LEU A 129 5.02 -10.40 -3.96
C LEU A 129 5.08 -10.25 -5.48
N HIS A 130 4.00 -9.78 -6.11
CA HIS A 130 3.98 -9.54 -7.55
C HIS A 130 4.99 -8.45 -7.95
N ALA A 131 5.04 -7.33 -7.21
CA ALA A 131 5.91 -6.20 -7.53
C ALA A 131 7.41 -6.53 -7.34
N VAL A 132 7.76 -7.18 -6.23
CA VAL A 132 9.17 -7.51 -5.91
C VAL A 132 9.72 -8.62 -6.80
N SER A 133 8.88 -9.54 -7.26
CA SER A 133 9.27 -10.64 -8.14
C SER A 133 9.21 -10.31 -9.65
N ALA A 134 8.78 -9.09 -10.01
CA ALA A 134 8.73 -8.67 -11.41
C ALA A 134 10.14 -8.64 -12.03
N PRO A 135 10.27 -8.99 -13.33
CA PRO A 135 11.56 -8.90 -14.03
C PRO A 135 12.15 -7.49 -13.92
N SER A 136 13.42 -7.39 -13.57
CA SER A 136 14.13 -6.11 -13.36
C SER A 136 13.50 -5.19 -12.30
N SER A 137 12.81 -5.75 -11.33
CA SER A 137 12.24 -4.97 -10.23
C SER A 137 13.32 -4.17 -9.48
N MET A 138 13.01 -2.93 -9.15
CA MET A 138 13.82 -2.05 -8.29
C MET A 138 13.25 -1.96 -6.86
N ARG A 139 12.35 -2.86 -6.50
CA ARG A 139 11.51 -2.75 -5.29
C ARG A 139 12.06 -3.58 -4.12
N ALA A 140 13.35 -3.48 -3.83
CA ALA A 140 13.98 -4.15 -2.69
C ALA A 140 13.28 -3.84 -1.35
N HIS A 141 12.73 -2.62 -1.20
CA HIS A 141 11.99 -2.20 -0.02
C HIS A 141 10.70 -3.01 0.22
N ASP A 142 10.10 -3.59 -0.82
CA ASP A 142 8.93 -4.46 -0.63
C ASP A 142 9.26 -5.74 0.17
N LEU A 143 10.54 -6.14 0.26
CA LEU A 143 10.97 -7.22 1.17
C LEU A 143 10.82 -6.83 2.64
N ILE A 144 10.99 -5.54 2.97
CA ILE A 144 10.76 -5.00 4.32
C ILE A 144 9.26 -5.04 4.62
N ASP A 145 8.47 -4.50 3.69
CA ASP A 145 7.02 -4.47 3.83
C ASP A 145 6.43 -5.88 3.97
N LEU A 146 6.91 -6.86 3.19
CA LEU A 146 6.49 -8.25 3.29
C LEU A 146 6.78 -8.87 4.67
N GLN A 147 7.95 -8.57 5.28
CA GLN A 147 8.24 -9.05 6.63
C GLN A 147 7.28 -8.47 7.68
N LEU A 148 6.92 -7.18 7.54
CA LEU A 148 5.95 -6.54 8.42
C LEU A 148 4.54 -7.11 8.22
N LEU A 149 4.14 -7.33 6.96
CA LEU A 149 2.85 -7.91 6.61
C LEU A 149 2.72 -9.36 7.09
N ASP A 150 3.76 -10.19 6.92
CA ASP A 150 3.80 -11.58 7.37
C ASP A 150 3.66 -11.67 8.90
N LYS A 151 4.33 -10.79 9.65
CA LYS A 151 4.19 -10.71 11.11
C LYS A 151 2.79 -10.30 11.58
N ALA A 152 2.11 -9.46 10.80
CA ALA A 152 0.77 -8.97 11.12
C ALA A 152 -0.34 -9.90 10.63
N TYR A 153 -0.03 -10.84 9.74
CA TYR A 153 -1.02 -11.73 9.16
C TYR A 153 -1.27 -12.93 10.07
N GLU A 154 -2.44 -12.97 10.68
CA GLU A 154 -2.89 -14.05 11.57
C GLU A 154 -3.78 -15.10 10.86
N GLY A 155 -4.03 -14.90 9.55
CA GLY A 155 -4.92 -15.75 8.77
C GLY A 155 -4.26 -17.02 8.24
N ASP A 156 -5.05 -17.82 7.53
CA ASP A 156 -4.56 -18.98 6.77
C ASP A 156 -3.96 -18.50 5.43
N TYR A 157 -2.79 -18.97 5.09
CA TYR A 157 -2.17 -18.68 3.80
C TYR A 157 -2.95 -19.18 2.59
N SER A 158 -3.95 -20.01 2.73
CA SER A 158 -4.85 -20.41 1.64
C SER A 158 -5.51 -19.21 0.97
N ASP A 159 -5.99 -18.22 1.75
CA ASP A 159 -6.58 -16.99 1.23
C ASP A 159 -5.57 -16.12 0.50
N VAL A 160 -4.33 -16.04 1.04
CA VAL A 160 -3.23 -15.33 0.37
C VAL A 160 -2.86 -16.02 -0.94
N ARG A 161 -2.80 -17.36 -0.95
CA ARG A 161 -2.52 -18.14 -2.14
C ARG A 161 -3.55 -17.89 -3.24
N GLU A 162 -4.83 -17.99 -2.91
CA GLU A 162 -5.92 -17.73 -3.87
C GLU A 162 -5.79 -16.31 -4.44
N THR A 163 -5.56 -15.31 -3.57
CA THR A 163 -5.36 -13.92 -3.97
C THR A 163 -4.15 -13.77 -4.90
N CYS A 164 -3.02 -14.39 -4.57
CA CYS A 164 -1.82 -14.40 -5.43
C CYS A 164 -2.12 -15.01 -6.80
N MET A 165 -2.73 -16.18 -6.84
CA MET A 165 -3.07 -16.85 -8.09
C MET A 165 -3.95 -15.97 -8.99
N ARG A 166 -4.97 -15.33 -8.41
CA ARG A 166 -5.87 -14.41 -9.13
C ARG A 166 -5.14 -13.17 -9.64
N LEU A 167 -4.32 -12.52 -8.80
CA LEU A 167 -3.58 -11.31 -9.15
C LEU A 167 -2.55 -11.57 -10.26
N PHE A 168 -1.75 -12.62 -10.12
CA PHE A 168 -0.74 -12.97 -11.13
C PHE A 168 -1.38 -13.36 -12.46
N ALA A 169 -2.50 -14.08 -12.44
CA ALA A 169 -3.27 -14.40 -13.64
C ALA A 169 -3.89 -13.14 -14.28
N TYR A 170 -4.33 -12.17 -13.48
CA TYR A 170 -4.88 -10.91 -13.95
C TYR A 170 -3.83 -10.03 -14.63
N ARG A 171 -2.68 -9.79 -13.96
CA ARG A 171 -1.62 -8.91 -14.46
C ARG A 171 -0.79 -9.51 -15.59
N LYS A 172 -0.70 -10.84 -15.69
CA LYS A 172 -0.04 -11.61 -16.78
C LYS A 172 1.43 -11.27 -17.03
N MET A 173 2.10 -10.68 -16.07
CA MET A 173 3.52 -10.31 -16.22
C MET A 173 4.46 -11.46 -15.86
N GLN A 174 4.08 -12.28 -14.89
CA GLN A 174 4.79 -13.48 -14.43
C GLN A 174 3.80 -14.52 -13.89
N ALA A 175 4.24 -15.77 -13.84
CA ALA A 175 3.41 -16.86 -13.32
C ALA A 175 3.51 -16.96 -11.78
N TRP A 176 2.50 -17.53 -11.15
CA TRP A 176 2.54 -17.99 -9.76
C TRP A 176 2.95 -19.46 -9.71
N PRO A 177 3.78 -19.94 -8.75
CA PRO A 177 4.58 -19.12 -7.82
C PRO A 177 5.81 -18.51 -8.48
N PRO A 178 6.17 -17.25 -8.18
CA PRO A 178 7.35 -16.62 -8.72
C PRO A 178 8.60 -16.99 -7.91
N THR A 179 9.78 -16.60 -8.44
CA THR A 179 11.05 -16.61 -7.72
C THR A 179 11.64 -15.22 -7.71
N ILE A 180 12.07 -14.74 -6.54
CA ILE A 180 12.74 -13.45 -6.37
C ILE A 180 14.24 -13.69 -6.51
N ALA A 181 14.86 -13.05 -7.50
CA ALA A 181 16.29 -13.18 -7.77
C ALA A 181 17.16 -12.00 -7.24
N GLY A 182 16.52 -10.85 -6.96
CA GLY A 182 17.23 -9.63 -6.61
C GLY A 182 17.79 -8.87 -7.83
N GLY A 183 18.39 -7.71 -7.57
CA GLY A 183 19.01 -6.85 -8.56
C GLY A 183 20.29 -6.20 -8.03
N ALA A 184 21.11 -5.62 -8.91
CA ALA A 184 22.44 -5.10 -8.58
C ALA A 184 22.43 -3.99 -7.51
N GLU A 185 21.38 -3.17 -7.45
CA GLU A 185 21.26 -2.03 -6.52
C GLU A 185 20.46 -2.37 -5.26
N TRP A 186 20.01 -3.61 -5.10
CA TRP A 186 19.10 -4.00 -4.03
C TRP A 186 19.74 -3.92 -2.65
N GLU A 187 21.03 -4.14 -2.52
CA GLU A 187 21.72 -4.09 -1.23
C GLU A 187 21.66 -2.69 -0.63
N THR A 188 21.98 -1.66 -1.42
CA THR A 188 21.88 -0.27 -0.98
C THR A 188 20.44 0.16 -0.76
N ALA A 189 19.54 -0.12 -1.71
CA ALA A 189 18.14 0.28 -1.62
C ALA A 189 17.40 -0.37 -0.44
N TYR A 190 17.80 -1.59 -0.04
CA TYR A 190 17.26 -2.28 1.13
C TYR A 190 17.78 -1.66 2.43
N ALA A 191 19.10 -1.47 2.52
CA ALA A 191 19.75 -0.93 3.70
C ALA A 191 19.29 0.50 4.05
N ASP A 192 19.11 1.35 3.03
CA ASP A 192 18.69 2.74 3.18
C ASP A 192 17.26 2.88 3.75
N GLN A 193 16.43 1.87 3.58
CA GLN A 193 15.03 1.90 4.00
C GLN A 193 14.71 0.98 5.19
N LEU A 194 15.71 0.27 5.72
CA LEU A 194 15.50 -0.66 6.82
C LEU A 194 15.21 0.10 8.13
N PRO A 195 13.99 -0.01 8.69
CA PRO A 195 13.69 0.63 9.96
C PRO A 195 14.33 -0.11 11.12
N SER A 196 14.38 0.54 12.29
CA SER A 196 14.74 -0.15 13.53
C SER A 196 13.67 -1.19 13.88
N GLY A 197 14.09 -2.37 14.31
CA GLY A 197 13.17 -3.44 14.71
C GLY A 197 13.74 -4.82 14.43
N ASP A 198 12.96 -5.84 14.73
CA ASP A 198 13.29 -7.25 14.48
C ASP A 198 12.99 -7.65 13.03
N LEU A 199 13.85 -7.20 12.11
CA LEU A 199 13.79 -7.49 10.69
C LEU A 199 15.10 -8.09 10.20
N ILE A 200 15.05 -8.79 9.07
CA ILE A 200 16.23 -9.34 8.43
C ILE A 200 17.11 -8.19 7.93
N LEU A 201 18.39 -8.16 8.35
CA LEU A 201 19.25 -7.00 8.16
C LEU A 201 19.90 -6.92 6.78
N ASN A 202 20.04 -8.04 6.07
CA ASN A 202 20.66 -8.04 4.74
C ASN A 202 19.70 -8.54 3.66
N VAL A 203 19.86 -8.02 2.46
CA VAL A 203 18.96 -8.28 1.34
C VAL A 203 19.01 -9.75 0.87
N SER A 204 20.15 -10.41 0.95
CA SER A 204 20.30 -11.81 0.50
C SER A 204 19.46 -12.76 1.35
N ASP A 205 19.52 -12.58 2.68
CA ASP A 205 18.70 -13.35 3.62
C ASP A 205 17.22 -12.99 3.49
N ALA A 206 16.89 -11.70 3.25
CA ALA A 206 15.53 -11.26 2.99
C ALA A 206 14.94 -11.88 1.71
N ILE A 207 15.73 -12.00 0.65
CA ILE A 207 15.33 -12.71 -0.59
C ILE A 207 15.09 -14.20 -0.30
N SER A 208 16.00 -14.84 0.43
CA SER A 208 15.88 -16.25 0.79
C SER A 208 14.63 -16.51 1.64
N TRP A 209 14.38 -15.63 2.60
CA TRP A 209 13.18 -15.67 3.43
C TRP A 209 11.89 -15.46 2.58
N ALA A 210 11.88 -14.47 1.68
CA ALA A 210 10.71 -14.20 0.84
C ALA A 210 10.40 -15.35 -0.13
N ASN A 211 11.43 -16.02 -0.69
CA ASN A 211 11.24 -17.23 -1.48
C ASN A 211 10.69 -18.39 -0.62
N SER A 212 11.11 -18.49 0.64
CA SER A 212 10.54 -19.46 1.57
C SER A 212 9.08 -19.13 1.93
N LEU A 213 8.74 -17.84 2.06
CA LEU A 213 7.35 -17.38 2.25
C LEU A 213 6.50 -17.76 1.04
N ILE A 214 6.96 -17.53 -0.19
CA ILE A 214 6.26 -17.96 -1.41
C ILE A 214 5.98 -19.47 -1.37
N GLY A 215 6.97 -20.27 -0.98
CA GLY A 215 6.80 -21.72 -0.85
C GLY A 215 5.76 -22.13 0.21
N ARG A 216 5.72 -21.43 1.36
CA ARG A 216 4.70 -21.66 2.41
C ARG A 216 3.29 -21.31 1.90
N ILE A 217 3.16 -20.16 1.22
CA ILE A 217 1.89 -19.73 0.64
C ILE A 217 1.42 -20.73 -0.43
N ASP A 218 2.30 -21.14 -1.34
CA ASP A 218 1.93 -22.08 -2.42
C ASP A 218 1.53 -23.47 -1.91
N ALA A 219 2.10 -23.91 -0.80
CA ALA A 219 1.78 -25.19 -0.16
C ALA A 219 0.48 -25.15 0.67
N ALA A 220 -0.08 -23.98 0.98
CA ALA A 220 -1.33 -23.83 1.74
C ALA A 220 -2.53 -24.38 0.95
N ARG A 221 -3.54 -24.94 1.66
CA ARG A 221 -4.68 -25.63 1.05
C ARG A 221 -6.00 -25.03 1.51
#